data_ef181448e5821698eea6fdc12f54b033
#
_entry.id   ef181448e5821698eea6fdc12f54b033
#
_cell.length_a   1.000
_cell.length_b   1.000
_cell.length_c   1.000
_cell.angle_alpha   90.00
_cell.angle_beta   90.00
_cell.angle_gamma   90.00
#
_symmetry.space_group_name_H-M   'P 1'
#
loop_
_entity.id
_entity.type
_entity.pdbx_description
1 polymer ?
#
loop_
_entity_poly.entity_id
_entity_poly.type
_entity_poly.pdbx_seq_one_letter_code
_entity_poly.pdbx_strand_id
1 'polypeptide(L)'
;APQEVKNDINEYMEQKNFVALNSVLDTLGGDRVAETIRNLPRMFGGSEVIEKAMTLCKSDKAQSSLNYLDKLYKKLGGANGGDNLIIDLSLVHRSNYYTGIVFRGYTEGSGATVLQGGRYDGLIKEFGEDLPAIGFGVQTDDLARAALMRGEIEPQKASEVLVYGEDGYELAAVNLVRELSQKGVKSENSLCESRDEALK
;
A
#
# COMPACT_ATOMS: atom_id res chain seq x y z
N ALA A 1 16.81 12.86 -20.79
CA ALA A 1 17.74 12.41 -19.74
C ALA A 1 18.10 10.94 -19.91
N PRO A 2 19.34 10.50 -19.59
CA PRO A 2 19.73 9.11 -19.55
C PRO A 2 18.80 8.28 -18.66
N GLN A 3 18.74 6.94 -18.88
CA GLN A 3 17.84 6.08 -18.09
C GLN A 3 18.21 6.04 -16.60
N GLU A 4 19.50 6.11 -16.29
CA GLU A 4 20.04 6.18 -14.93
C GLU A 4 19.47 7.39 -14.17
N VAL A 5 19.54 8.57 -14.77
CA VAL A 5 18.97 9.81 -14.17
C VAL A 5 17.46 9.71 -13.92
N LYS A 6 16.72 9.02 -14.81
CA LYS A 6 15.28 8.79 -14.60
C LYS A 6 15.02 7.86 -13.42
N ASN A 7 15.87 6.84 -13.27
CA ASN A 7 15.78 5.91 -12.14
C ASN A 7 16.07 6.62 -10.82
N ASP A 8 17.12 7.45 -10.77
CA ASP A 8 17.47 8.25 -9.60
C ASP A 8 16.33 9.21 -9.21
N ILE A 9 15.74 9.91 -10.18
CA ILE A 9 14.59 10.78 -9.95
C ILE A 9 13.43 9.99 -9.32
N ASN A 10 13.08 8.83 -9.88
CA ASN A 10 12.01 7.99 -9.37
C ASN A 10 12.33 7.48 -7.95
N GLU A 11 13.55 7.07 -7.70
CA GLU A 11 13.99 6.58 -6.39
C GLU A 11 13.90 7.69 -5.33
N TYR A 12 14.42 8.88 -5.61
CA TYR A 12 14.39 10.00 -4.68
C TYR A 12 12.98 10.52 -4.43
N MET A 13 12.12 10.49 -5.45
CA MET A 13 10.69 10.81 -5.30
C MET A 13 10.00 9.81 -4.36
N GLU A 14 10.21 8.50 -4.56
CA GLU A 14 9.63 7.46 -3.73
C GLU A 14 10.09 7.52 -2.28
N GLN A 15 11.41 7.74 -2.08
CA GLN A 15 12.01 7.90 -0.75
C GLN A 15 11.71 9.25 -0.10
N LYS A 16 11.04 10.17 -0.81
CA LYS A 16 10.81 11.56 -0.41
C LYS A 16 12.11 12.30 -0.07
N ASN A 17 13.22 11.90 -0.69
CA ASN A 17 14.52 12.54 -0.56
C ASN A 17 14.63 13.73 -1.53
N PHE A 18 13.95 14.82 -1.20
CA PHE A 18 13.86 16.00 -2.06
C PHE A 18 15.18 16.79 -2.17
N VAL A 19 16.11 16.58 -1.25
CA VAL A 19 17.46 17.18 -1.34
C VAL A 19 18.24 16.52 -2.47
N ALA A 20 18.30 15.18 -2.49
CA ALA A 20 18.96 14.45 -3.56
C ALA A 20 18.25 14.64 -4.92
N LEU A 21 16.92 14.67 -4.94
CA LEU A 21 16.13 14.97 -6.12
C LEU A 21 16.55 16.33 -6.71
N ASN A 22 16.59 17.38 -5.91
CA ASN A 22 16.97 18.71 -6.37
C ASN A 22 18.41 18.73 -6.92
N SER A 23 19.35 18.06 -6.25
CA SER A 23 20.74 17.97 -6.71
C SER A 23 20.84 17.33 -8.09
N VAL A 24 20.09 16.25 -8.36
CA VAL A 24 20.05 15.63 -9.68
C VAL A 24 19.39 16.54 -10.72
N LEU A 25 18.28 17.19 -10.37
CA LEU A 25 17.59 18.13 -11.28
C LEU A 25 18.45 19.34 -11.65
N ASP A 26 19.31 19.82 -10.75
CA ASP A 26 20.24 20.90 -11.01
C ASP A 26 21.28 20.52 -12.09
N THR A 27 21.66 19.25 -12.20
CA THR A 27 22.56 18.76 -13.26
C THR A 27 21.94 18.77 -14.65
N LEU A 28 20.60 18.83 -14.73
CA LEU A 28 19.86 18.86 -16.00
C LEU A 28 19.71 20.26 -16.62
N GLY A 29 20.33 21.28 -16.00
CA GLY A 29 20.47 22.60 -16.60
C GLY A 29 19.23 23.50 -16.52
N GLY A 30 18.32 23.28 -15.56
CA GLY A 30 17.21 24.21 -15.31
C GLY A 30 16.12 24.23 -16.40
N ASP A 31 15.98 23.13 -17.11
CA ASP A 31 14.94 22.98 -18.13
C ASP A 31 13.55 22.98 -17.46
N ARG A 32 12.53 23.33 -18.23
CA ARG A 32 11.13 23.39 -17.78
C ARG A 32 10.62 22.07 -17.21
N VAL A 33 11.14 20.93 -17.68
CA VAL A 33 10.78 19.60 -17.19
C VAL A 33 11.34 19.38 -15.80
N ALA A 34 12.61 19.75 -15.55
CA ALA A 34 13.24 19.70 -14.25
C ALA A 34 12.46 20.56 -13.23
N GLU A 35 12.05 21.77 -13.63
CA GLU A 35 11.25 22.65 -12.78
C GLU A 35 9.86 22.05 -12.47
N THR A 36 9.22 21.41 -13.45
CA THR A 36 7.96 20.70 -13.24
C THR A 36 8.14 19.58 -12.21
N ILE A 37 9.15 18.73 -12.38
CA ILE A 37 9.43 17.61 -11.45
C ILE A 37 9.73 18.13 -10.04
N ARG A 38 10.48 19.22 -9.91
CA ARG A 38 10.79 19.89 -8.62
C ARG A 38 9.54 20.32 -7.86
N ASN A 39 8.47 20.65 -8.58
CA ASN A 39 7.20 21.08 -7.99
C ASN A 39 6.26 19.94 -7.62
N LEU A 40 6.40 18.73 -8.21
CA LEU A 40 5.51 17.59 -7.95
C LEU A 40 5.36 17.24 -6.46
N PRO A 41 6.43 17.25 -5.62
CA PRO A 41 6.30 16.95 -4.19
C PRO A 41 5.37 17.87 -3.39
N ARG A 42 5.06 19.04 -3.93
CA ARG A 42 4.17 20.03 -3.31
C ARG A 42 2.76 20.00 -3.89
N MET A 43 2.51 19.08 -4.83
CA MET A 43 1.24 18.94 -5.52
C MET A 43 0.44 17.78 -4.94
N PHE A 44 -0.18 18.03 -3.79
CA PHE A 44 -1.15 17.14 -3.17
C PHE A 44 -2.35 17.94 -2.66
N GLY A 45 -3.56 17.36 -2.73
CA GLY A 45 -4.80 18.01 -2.34
C GLY A 45 -5.99 17.54 -3.16
N GLY A 46 -6.93 18.42 -3.42
CA GLY A 46 -8.13 18.18 -4.22
C GLY A 46 -7.94 18.43 -5.71
N SER A 47 -9.03 18.79 -6.40
CA SER A 47 -9.02 19.04 -7.85
C SER A 47 -8.13 20.22 -8.29
N GLU A 48 -7.90 21.18 -7.41
CA GLU A 48 -7.04 22.34 -7.65
C GLU A 48 -5.60 21.94 -8.00
N VAL A 49 -5.16 20.78 -7.51
CA VAL A 49 -3.82 20.22 -7.81
C VAL A 49 -3.71 19.87 -9.29
N ILE A 50 -4.77 19.29 -9.87
CA ILE A 50 -4.80 18.94 -11.30
C ILE A 50 -4.74 20.19 -12.16
N GLU A 51 -5.53 21.22 -11.84
CA GLU A 51 -5.55 22.48 -12.56
C GLU A 51 -4.14 23.12 -12.57
N LYS A 52 -3.50 23.17 -11.41
CA LYS A 52 -2.14 23.67 -11.26
C LYS A 52 -1.13 22.86 -12.08
N ALA A 53 -1.21 21.51 -12.03
CA ALA A 53 -0.33 20.65 -12.81
C ALA A 53 -0.51 20.83 -14.31
N MET A 54 -1.74 21.02 -14.80
CA MET A 54 -2.02 21.30 -16.20
C MET A 54 -1.37 22.59 -16.71
N THR A 55 -1.18 23.59 -15.86
CA THR A 55 -0.47 24.81 -16.26
C THR A 55 1.04 24.59 -16.43
N LEU A 56 1.62 23.67 -15.67
CA LEU A 56 3.05 23.36 -15.66
C LEU A 56 3.44 22.32 -16.70
N CYS A 57 2.65 21.27 -16.83
CA CYS A 57 2.89 20.16 -17.74
C CYS A 57 2.38 20.51 -19.16
N LYS A 58 3.27 20.52 -20.15
CA LYS A 58 2.91 20.89 -21.54
C LYS A 58 2.98 19.73 -22.54
N SER A 59 3.44 18.55 -22.13
CA SER A 59 3.43 17.39 -23.03
C SER A 59 2.02 16.80 -23.14
N ASP A 60 1.64 16.38 -24.36
CA ASP A 60 0.33 15.76 -24.62
C ASP A 60 0.07 14.55 -23.74
N LYS A 61 1.12 13.75 -23.48
CA LYS A 61 1.02 12.58 -22.59
C LYS A 61 0.68 12.99 -21.16
N ALA A 62 1.34 14.01 -20.61
CA ALA A 62 1.06 14.49 -19.27
C ALA A 62 -0.35 15.10 -19.17
N GLN A 63 -0.75 15.90 -20.18
CA GLN A 63 -2.10 16.48 -20.26
C GLN A 63 -3.18 15.39 -20.32
N SER A 64 -2.98 14.36 -21.12
CA SER A 64 -3.90 13.22 -21.21
C SER A 64 -4.03 12.47 -19.89
N SER A 65 -2.91 12.25 -19.18
CA SER A 65 -2.89 11.59 -17.88
C SER A 65 -3.60 12.42 -16.82
N LEU A 66 -3.38 13.73 -16.77
CA LEU A 66 -4.04 14.64 -15.85
C LEU A 66 -5.55 14.73 -16.13
N ASN A 67 -5.96 14.78 -17.38
CA ASN A 67 -7.37 14.75 -17.78
C ASN A 67 -8.05 13.43 -17.35
N TYR A 68 -7.34 12.31 -17.47
CA TYR A 68 -7.85 11.01 -17.01
C TYR A 68 -8.02 11.00 -15.48
N LEU A 69 -7.03 11.50 -14.76
CA LEU A 69 -7.07 11.59 -13.30
C LEU A 69 -8.20 12.50 -12.81
N ASP A 70 -8.42 13.65 -13.48
CA ASP A 70 -9.52 14.56 -13.17
C ASP A 70 -10.89 13.90 -13.33
N LYS A 71 -11.08 13.21 -14.47
CA LYS A 71 -12.33 12.46 -14.72
C LYS A 71 -12.57 11.38 -13.66
N LEU A 72 -11.53 10.66 -13.27
CA LEU A 72 -11.62 9.62 -12.25
C LEU A 72 -11.93 10.23 -10.88
N TYR A 73 -11.22 11.28 -10.49
CA TYR A 73 -11.43 11.98 -9.22
C TYR A 73 -12.87 12.47 -9.09
N LYS A 74 -13.40 13.12 -10.13
CA LYS A 74 -14.79 13.59 -10.17
C LYS A 74 -15.81 12.46 -10.06
N LYS A 75 -15.55 11.32 -10.71
CA LYS A 75 -16.44 10.15 -10.60
C LYS A 75 -16.44 9.53 -9.20
N LEU A 76 -15.28 9.46 -8.56
CA LEU A 76 -15.15 8.91 -7.20
C LEU A 76 -15.70 9.87 -6.14
N GLY A 77 -15.47 11.15 -6.29
CA GLY A 77 -16.02 12.18 -5.40
C GLY A 77 -17.55 12.24 -5.43
N GLY A 78 -18.19 11.97 -6.59
CA GLY A 78 -19.63 11.82 -6.73
C GLY A 78 -20.23 10.55 -6.12
N ALA A 79 -19.38 9.59 -5.71
CA ALA A 79 -19.78 8.28 -5.17
C ALA A 79 -19.65 8.16 -3.64
N ASN A 80 -19.87 9.22 -2.88
CA ASN A 80 -19.80 9.27 -1.40
C ASN A 80 -18.39 9.10 -0.78
N GLY A 81 -17.31 9.23 -1.56
CA GLY A 81 -15.94 9.08 -1.07
C GLY A 81 -15.06 10.34 -1.16
N GLY A 82 -15.64 11.47 -1.59
CA GLY A 82 -14.89 12.66 -1.99
C GLY A 82 -14.00 13.28 -0.91
N ASP A 83 -14.49 13.32 0.31
CA ASP A 83 -13.79 13.97 1.43
C ASP A 83 -12.52 13.21 1.87
N ASN A 84 -12.40 11.94 1.51
CA ASN A 84 -11.27 11.08 1.87
C ASN A 84 -10.32 10.80 0.70
N LEU A 85 -10.53 11.44 -0.46
CA LEU A 85 -9.67 11.28 -1.62
C LEU A 85 -8.70 12.46 -1.73
N ILE A 86 -7.42 12.13 -1.82
CA ILE A 86 -6.34 13.11 -2.00
C ILE A 86 -5.59 12.75 -3.28
N ILE A 87 -5.36 13.75 -4.13
CA ILE A 87 -4.47 13.63 -5.27
C ILE A 87 -3.05 13.92 -4.79
N ASP A 88 -2.12 13.02 -5.06
CA ASP A 88 -0.71 13.18 -4.79
C ASP A 88 0.09 12.91 -6.07
N LEU A 89 0.57 13.97 -6.72
CA LEU A 89 1.36 13.86 -7.95
C LEU A 89 2.83 13.49 -7.70
N SER A 90 3.25 13.39 -6.44
CA SER A 90 4.55 12.86 -6.07
C SER A 90 4.56 11.35 -5.90
N LEU A 91 3.40 10.71 -5.96
CA LEU A 91 3.28 9.27 -5.77
C LEU A 91 3.86 8.53 -6.96
N VAL A 92 5.06 8.01 -6.80
CA VAL A 92 5.73 7.14 -7.78
C VAL A 92 5.90 5.74 -7.19
N HIS A 93 6.09 4.77 -8.06
CA HIS A 93 6.29 3.38 -7.67
C HIS A 93 7.54 2.82 -8.37
N ARG A 94 8.39 2.08 -7.65
CA ARG A 94 9.58 1.42 -8.21
C ARG A 94 9.23 0.39 -9.27
N SER A 95 8.09 -0.24 -9.11
CA SER A 95 7.61 -1.28 -10.00
C SER A 95 7.18 -0.69 -11.34
N ASN A 96 7.90 -0.99 -12.40
CA ASN A 96 7.59 -0.57 -13.77
C ASN A 96 6.36 -1.29 -14.35
N TYR A 97 5.68 -2.18 -13.59
CA TYR A 97 4.53 -2.91 -14.10
C TYR A 97 3.22 -2.09 -14.09
N TYR A 98 3.14 -1.02 -13.30
CA TYR A 98 1.97 -0.14 -13.34
C TYR A 98 1.92 0.67 -14.63
N THR A 99 0.81 0.57 -15.33
CA THR A 99 0.57 1.23 -16.63
C THR A 99 -0.37 2.43 -16.55
N GLY A 100 -0.97 2.64 -15.39
CA GLY A 100 -1.97 3.70 -15.18
C GLY A 100 -1.94 4.26 -13.78
N ILE A 101 -3.12 4.47 -13.21
CA ILE A 101 -3.26 5.01 -11.86
C ILE A 101 -2.63 4.11 -10.82
N VAL A 102 -2.00 4.73 -9.83
CA VAL A 102 -1.55 4.10 -8.59
C VAL A 102 -2.26 4.76 -7.42
N PHE A 103 -2.51 4.01 -6.35
CA PHE A 103 -3.19 4.53 -5.17
C PHE A 103 -2.63 3.90 -3.90
N ARG A 104 -2.73 4.64 -2.81
CA ARG A 104 -2.42 4.19 -1.45
C ARG A 104 -3.58 4.54 -0.53
N GLY A 105 -3.82 3.66 0.44
CA GLY A 105 -4.79 3.89 1.51
C GLY A 105 -4.11 4.02 2.85
N TYR A 106 -4.65 4.90 3.66
CA TYR A 106 -4.23 5.16 5.02
C TYR A 106 -5.43 5.05 5.94
N THR A 107 -5.22 4.72 7.19
CA THR A 107 -6.27 4.71 8.21
C THR A 107 -5.81 5.47 9.44
N GLU A 108 -6.76 6.08 10.12
CA GLU A 108 -6.51 6.72 11.40
C GLU A 108 -5.99 5.68 12.41
N GLY A 109 -5.02 6.06 13.21
CA GLY A 109 -4.34 5.16 14.15
C GLY A 109 -3.21 4.33 13.54
N SER A 110 -2.95 4.42 12.23
CA SER A 110 -1.78 3.82 11.59
C SER A 110 -0.89 4.91 10.97
N GLY A 111 0.40 4.90 11.28
CA GLY A 111 1.40 5.74 10.61
C GLY A 111 1.90 5.16 9.28
N ALA A 112 1.40 4.00 8.88
CA ALA A 112 1.83 3.27 7.70
C ALA A 112 0.75 3.25 6.60
N THR A 113 1.18 2.94 5.37
CA THR A 113 0.27 2.64 4.26
C THR A 113 -0.38 1.29 4.50
N VAL A 114 -1.70 1.26 4.67
CA VAL A 114 -2.45 0.01 4.92
C VAL A 114 -2.97 -0.65 3.66
N LEU A 115 -3.02 0.09 2.54
CA LEU A 115 -3.46 -0.42 1.24
C LEU A 115 -2.64 0.24 0.14
N GLN A 116 -2.21 -0.53 -0.85
CA GLN A 116 -1.55 0.00 -2.04
C GLN A 116 -1.89 -0.82 -3.27
N GLY A 117 -2.01 -0.14 -4.40
CA GLY A 117 -2.38 -0.79 -5.64
C GLY A 117 -2.29 0.13 -6.85
N GLY A 118 -2.72 -0.39 -8.00
CA GLY A 118 -2.75 0.35 -9.25
C GLY A 118 -3.18 -0.48 -10.44
N ARG A 119 -3.21 0.15 -11.60
CA ARG A 119 -3.53 -0.47 -12.89
C ARG A 119 -2.26 -1.02 -13.55
N TYR A 120 -2.32 -2.25 -14.06
CA TYR A 120 -1.17 -2.95 -14.61
C TYR A 120 -1.54 -3.81 -15.85
N ASP A 121 -1.98 -3.18 -16.91
CA ASP A 121 -2.47 -3.85 -18.12
C ASP A 121 -1.40 -4.75 -18.79
N GLY A 122 -0.11 -4.43 -18.64
CA GLY A 122 0.97 -5.21 -19.24
C GLY A 122 1.29 -6.52 -18.53
N LEU A 123 0.94 -6.66 -17.24
CA LEU A 123 1.34 -7.82 -16.44
C LEU A 123 0.61 -9.11 -16.90
N ILE A 124 -0.67 -9.03 -17.16
CA ILE A 124 -1.47 -10.19 -17.59
C ILE A 124 -1.01 -10.70 -18.95
N LYS A 125 -0.54 -9.79 -19.81
CA LYS A 125 0.02 -10.13 -21.13
C LYS A 125 1.24 -11.07 -21.06
N GLU A 126 2.06 -10.94 -20.02
CA GLU A 126 3.19 -11.85 -19.77
C GLU A 126 2.74 -13.31 -19.55
N PHE A 127 1.48 -13.51 -19.17
CA PHE A 127 0.85 -14.82 -18.97
C PHE A 127 -0.03 -15.27 -20.15
N GLY A 128 0.01 -14.56 -21.27
CA GLY A 128 -0.62 -14.96 -22.53
C GLY A 128 -1.94 -14.29 -22.88
N GLU A 129 -2.52 -13.50 -21.98
CA GLU A 129 -3.79 -12.81 -22.20
C GLU A 129 -3.62 -11.29 -22.17
N ASP A 130 -4.01 -10.59 -23.23
CA ASP A 130 -3.94 -9.11 -23.31
C ASP A 130 -5.17 -8.48 -22.66
N LEU A 131 -5.23 -8.50 -21.33
CA LEU A 131 -6.35 -8.00 -20.54
C LEU A 131 -5.91 -6.84 -19.63
N PRO A 132 -6.72 -5.76 -19.52
CA PRO A 132 -6.48 -4.72 -18.54
C PRO A 132 -6.71 -5.26 -17.13
N ALA A 133 -5.85 -4.88 -16.19
CA ALA A 133 -5.94 -5.33 -14.81
C ALA A 133 -5.71 -4.18 -13.83
N ILE A 134 -6.42 -4.24 -12.72
CA ILE A 134 -6.23 -3.39 -11.55
C ILE A 134 -6.30 -4.26 -10.30
N GLY A 135 -5.46 -4.00 -9.33
CA GLY A 135 -5.46 -4.74 -8.07
C GLY A 135 -4.78 -3.97 -6.96
N PHE A 136 -4.88 -4.52 -5.76
CA PHE A 136 -4.26 -3.93 -4.58
C PHE A 136 -3.89 -5.01 -3.56
N GLY A 137 -2.92 -4.67 -2.70
CA GLY A 137 -2.58 -5.43 -1.49
C GLY A 137 -3.01 -4.66 -0.25
N VAL A 138 -3.38 -5.38 0.80
CA VAL A 138 -3.78 -4.83 2.10
C VAL A 138 -2.85 -5.35 3.19
N GLN A 139 -2.36 -4.46 4.04
CA GLN A 139 -1.59 -4.78 5.25
C GLN A 139 -2.56 -5.08 6.39
N THR A 140 -2.95 -6.33 6.51
CA THR A 140 -3.98 -6.77 7.48
C THR A 140 -3.56 -6.55 8.92
N ASP A 141 -2.28 -6.73 9.24
CA ASP A 141 -1.76 -6.55 10.60
C ASP A 141 -1.83 -5.08 11.04
N ASP A 142 -1.50 -4.15 10.14
CA ASP A 142 -1.57 -2.71 10.42
C ASP A 142 -3.02 -2.25 10.56
N LEU A 143 -3.92 -2.78 9.74
CA LEU A 143 -5.36 -2.53 9.85
C LEU A 143 -5.92 -3.05 11.18
N ALA A 144 -5.59 -4.30 11.55
CA ALA A 144 -6.04 -4.89 12.80
C ALA A 144 -5.52 -4.10 14.02
N ARG A 145 -4.24 -3.70 13.99
CA ARG A 145 -3.65 -2.86 15.03
C ARG A 145 -4.34 -1.52 15.16
N ALA A 146 -4.62 -0.85 14.04
CA ALA A 146 -5.34 0.42 14.04
C ALA A 146 -6.77 0.27 14.56
N ALA A 147 -7.48 -0.81 14.18
CA ALA A 147 -8.83 -1.11 14.68
C ALA A 147 -8.86 -1.40 16.18
N LEU A 148 -7.86 -2.13 16.70
CA LEU A 148 -7.67 -2.34 18.14
C LEU A 148 -7.44 -1.02 18.88
N MET A 149 -6.59 -0.14 18.35
CA MET A 149 -6.30 1.17 18.97
C MET A 149 -7.53 2.08 19.01
N ARG A 150 -8.43 1.97 18.01
CA ARG A 150 -9.70 2.71 17.98
C ARG A 150 -10.82 2.06 18.80
N GLY A 151 -10.58 0.84 19.34
CA GLY A 151 -11.60 0.09 20.08
C GLY A 151 -12.72 -0.47 19.19
N GLU A 152 -12.51 -0.59 17.89
CA GLU A 152 -13.47 -1.16 16.92
C GLU A 152 -13.50 -2.69 16.99
N ILE A 153 -12.41 -3.29 17.41
CA ILE A 153 -12.28 -4.72 17.68
C ILE A 153 -11.65 -4.93 19.06
N GLU A 154 -12.01 -6.03 19.71
CA GLU A 154 -11.39 -6.43 20.97
C GLU A 154 -10.18 -7.33 20.72
N PRO A 155 -9.14 -7.26 21.58
CA PRO A 155 -8.05 -8.23 21.54
C PRO A 155 -8.60 -9.64 21.66
N GLN A 156 -8.03 -10.56 20.90
CA GLN A 156 -8.41 -11.96 21.04
C GLN A 156 -8.09 -12.41 22.46
N LYS A 157 -9.11 -12.94 23.17
CA LYS A 157 -8.89 -13.52 24.49
C LYS A 157 -7.93 -14.69 24.38
N ALA A 158 -7.06 -14.83 25.36
CA ALA A 158 -6.17 -15.99 25.47
C ALA A 158 -6.97 -17.30 25.42
N SER A 159 -6.32 -18.37 25.04
CA SER A 159 -6.91 -19.70 25.07
C SER A 159 -7.22 -20.12 26.50
N GLU A 160 -8.35 -20.76 26.67
CA GLU A 160 -8.79 -21.27 27.98
C GLU A 160 -8.03 -22.55 28.35
N VAL A 161 -7.61 -23.30 27.36
CA VAL A 161 -6.92 -24.58 27.49
C VAL A 161 -5.69 -24.60 26.57
N LEU A 162 -4.53 -24.82 27.19
CA LEU A 162 -3.30 -25.14 26.49
C LEU A 162 -3.07 -26.65 26.55
N VAL A 163 -2.93 -27.31 25.42
CA VAL A 163 -2.69 -28.74 25.34
C VAL A 163 -1.23 -28.97 24.98
N TYR A 164 -0.51 -29.66 25.85
CA TYR A 164 0.85 -30.11 25.64
C TYR A 164 0.86 -31.60 25.29
N GLY A 165 1.44 -31.98 24.18
CA GLY A 165 1.67 -33.37 23.77
C GLY A 165 3.07 -33.81 24.20
N GLU A 166 3.18 -34.83 25.08
CA GLU A 166 4.46 -35.48 25.32
C GLU A 166 4.94 -36.23 24.07
N ASP A 167 6.24 -36.57 24.03
CA ASP A 167 6.84 -37.30 22.92
C ASP A 167 6.02 -38.53 22.52
N GLY A 168 5.62 -38.58 21.24
CA GLY A 168 4.77 -39.63 20.67
C GLY A 168 3.27 -39.40 20.84
N TYR A 169 2.85 -38.33 21.52
CA TYR A 169 1.43 -37.97 21.70
C TYR A 169 1.04 -36.67 21.03
N GLU A 170 1.88 -36.12 20.17
CA GLU A 170 1.65 -34.83 19.48
C GLU A 170 0.36 -34.84 18.64
N LEU A 171 0.10 -35.94 17.93
CA LEU A 171 -1.13 -36.10 17.18
C LEU A 171 -2.38 -36.21 18.04
N ALA A 172 -2.25 -36.83 19.23
CA ALA A 172 -3.34 -36.89 20.17
C ALA A 172 -3.67 -35.51 20.75
N ALA A 173 -2.66 -34.69 21.02
CA ALA A 173 -2.82 -33.32 21.46
C ALA A 173 -3.53 -32.47 20.39
N VAL A 174 -3.13 -32.55 19.10
CA VAL A 174 -3.78 -31.87 18.00
C VAL A 174 -5.25 -32.29 17.87
N ASN A 175 -5.57 -33.58 17.98
CA ASN A 175 -6.93 -34.07 17.91
C ASN A 175 -7.78 -33.58 19.10
N LEU A 176 -7.21 -33.52 20.29
CA LEU A 176 -7.88 -33.00 21.50
C LEU A 176 -8.22 -31.50 21.31
N VAL A 177 -7.28 -30.69 20.81
CA VAL A 177 -7.55 -29.28 20.53
C VAL A 177 -8.69 -29.14 19.51
N ARG A 178 -8.71 -29.99 18.47
CA ARG A 178 -9.80 -29.98 17.48
C ARG A 178 -11.16 -30.32 18.10
N GLU A 179 -11.21 -31.33 18.96
CA GLU A 179 -12.43 -31.69 19.68
C GLU A 179 -12.92 -30.59 20.63
N LEU A 180 -12.01 -29.98 21.38
CA LEU A 180 -12.32 -28.84 22.24
C LEU A 180 -12.87 -27.67 21.47
N SER A 181 -12.23 -27.32 20.34
CA SER A 181 -12.68 -26.25 19.46
C SER A 181 -14.07 -26.51 18.89
N GLN A 182 -14.39 -27.77 18.51
CA GLN A 182 -15.73 -28.16 18.06
C GLN A 182 -16.80 -28.00 19.14
N LYS A 183 -16.41 -28.11 20.40
CA LYS A 183 -17.27 -27.88 21.59
C LYS A 183 -17.32 -26.39 22.01
N GLY A 184 -16.69 -25.51 21.26
CA GLY A 184 -16.66 -24.07 21.54
C GLY A 184 -15.65 -23.65 22.62
N VAL A 185 -14.76 -24.56 23.06
CA VAL A 185 -13.70 -24.24 24.00
C VAL A 185 -12.49 -23.67 23.27
N LYS A 186 -12.06 -22.49 23.64
CA LYS A 186 -10.85 -21.87 23.11
C LYS A 186 -9.62 -22.63 23.58
N SER A 187 -9.02 -23.38 22.69
CA SER A 187 -7.87 -24.23 22.97
C SER A 187 -6.78 -24.11 21.91
N GLU A 188 -5.54 -24.29 22.33
CA GLU A 188 -4.38 -24.28 21.44
C GLU A 188 -3.36 -25.35 21.83
N ASN A 189 -2.53 -25.76 20.87
CA ASN A 189 -1.41 -26.65 21.13
C ASN A 189 -0.22 -25.86 21.65
N SER A 190 0.43 -26.37 22.69
CA SER A 190 1.72 -25.87 23.13
C SER A 190 2.78 -26.17 22.05
N LEU A 191 3.61 -25.16 21.77
CA LEU A 191 4.80 -25.29 20.91
C LEU A 191 6.09 -25.46 21.73
N CYS A 192 5.96 -25.59 23.07
CA CYS A 192 7.10 -25.75 23.98
C CYS A 192 7.69 -27.15 23.89
N GLU A 193 9.01 -27.24 24.04
CA GLU A 193 9.74 -28.54 24.02
C GLU A 193 9.55 -29.33 25.28
N SER A 194 9.09 -28.70 26.34
CA SER A 194 8.88 -29.37 27.64
C SER A 194 7.61 -28.91 28.35
N ARG A 195 7.07 -29.79 29.21
CA ARG A 195 5.91 -29.47 30.07
C ARG A 195 6.18 -28.28 30.98
N ASP A 196 7.39 -28.23 31.55
CA ASP A 196 7.77 -27.16 32.50
C ASP A 196 7.86 -25.78 31.78
N GLU A 197 8.17 -25.77 30.53
CA GLU A 197 8.16 -24.56 29.69
C GLU A 197 6.72 -24.15 29.36
N ALA A 198 5.85 -25.09 29.04
CA ALA A 198 4.45 -24.85 28.75
C ALA A 198 3.65 -24.32 29.95
N LEU A 199 4.13 -24.54 31.17
CA LEU A 199 3.50 -24.09 32.41
C LEU A 199 3.98 -22.71 32.90
N LYS A 200 4.94 -22.08 32.22
CA LYS A 200 5.44 -20.73 32.51
C LYS A 200 4.69 -19.68 31.76
#